data_e6ebe07e3c9444bedd436f49843a652d
#
_entry.id   e6ebe07e3c9444bedd436f49843a652d
#
_cell.length_a   1.000
_cell.length_b   1.000
_cell.length_c   1.000
_cell.angle_alpha   90.00
_cell.angle_beta   90.00
_cell.angle_gamma   90.00
#
_symmetry.space_group_name_H-M   'P 1'
#
loop_
_entity.id
_entity.type
_entity.pdbx_description
1 polymer ?
#
loop_
_entity_poly.entity_id
_entity_poly.type
_entity_poly.pdbx_seq_one_letter_code
_entity_poly.pdbx_strand_id
1 'polypeptide(L)'
;FDEAEFELSPREFKDGMDQDPSAVLVDVRETYEWDICRIDGAQLMPLSSFDPTTTGLDPETTIYLYCYKGKRSMLALKELKRAGFNKLKNLSGGIDLWAEEVDSDMPQY
;
A
#
# COMPACT_ATOMS: atom_id res chain seq x y z
N PHE A 1 -7.35 -3.85 -17.59
CA PHE A 1 -6.60 -3.87 -16.32
C PHE A 1 -7.20 -4.93 -15.38
N ASP A 2 -6.39 -5.87 -14.93
CA ASP A 2 -6.83 -6.93 -14.03
C ASP A 2 -6.35 -6.63 -12.60
N GLU A 3 -7.24 -6.10 -11.77
CA GLU A 3 -6.93 -5.75 -10.38
C GLU A 3 -6.46 -6.96 -9.57
N ALA A 4 -6.99 -8.13 -9.84
CA ALA A 4 -6.66 -9.35 -9.10
C ALA A 4 -5.19 -9.72 -9.19
N GLU A 5 -4.49 -9.35 -10.26
CA GLU A 5 -3.07 -9.60 -10.41
C GLU A 5 -2.23 -8.95 -9.33
N PHE A 6 -2.71 -7.85 -8.77
CA PHE A 6 -1.96 -7.01 -7.83
C PHE A 6 -2.40 -7.20 -6.39
N GLU A 7 -3.48 -7.93 -6.15
CA GLU A 7 -4.04 -8.12 -4.82
C GLU A 7 -3.29 -9.21 -4.04
N LEU A 8 -2.91 -8.89 -2.81
CA LEU A 8 -2.35 -9.86 -1.87
C LEU A 8 -3.17 -9.84 -0.58
N SER A 9 -3.38 -11.02 0.03
CA SER A 9 -3.94 -11.09 1.37
C SER A 9 -2.98 -10.42 2.37
N PRO A 10 -3.45 -10.03 3.57
CA PRO A 10 -2.55 -9.45 4.58
C PRO A 10 -1.32 -10.32 4.86
N ARG A 11 -1.50 -11.62 4.95
CA ARG A 11 -0.38 -12.54 5.22
C ARG A 11 0.60 -12.59 4.05
N GLU A 12 0.10 -12.70 2.84
CA GLU A 12 0.94 -12.69 1.63
C GLU A 12 1.69 -11.37 1.49
N PHE A 13 1.01 -10.26 1.78
CA PHE A 13 1.57 -8.93 1.72
C PHE A 13 2.73 -8.78 2.72
N LYS A 14 2.50 -9.22 3.96
CA LYS A 14 3.54 -9.21 4.99
C LYS A 14 4.72 -10.08 4.60
N ASP A 15 4.47 -11.30 4.18
CA ASP A 15 5.52 -12.25 3.82
C ASP A 15 6.35 -11.73 2.64
N GLY A 16 5.71 -11.13 1.65
CA GLY A 16 6.39 -10.54 0.51
C GLY A 16 7.32 -9.40 0.90
N MET A 17 6.86 -8.50 1.77
CA MET A 17 7.68 -7.39 2.26
C MET A 17 8.85 -7.90 3.11
N ASP A 18 8.61 -8.90 3.96
CA ASP A 18 9.66 -9.47 4.82
C ASP A 18 10.78 -10.11 4.00
N GLN A 19 10.45 -10.65 2.84
CA GLN A 19 11.40 -11.32 1.94
C GLN A 19 12.12 -10.36 1.00
N ASP A 20 11.67 -9.10 0.89
CA ASP A 20 12.26 -8.12 -0.02
C ASP A 20 12.60 -6.83 0.73
N PRO A 21 13.81 -6.74 1.31
CA PRO A 21 14.21 -5.54 2.07
C PRO A 21 14.28 -4.26 1.22
N SER A 22 14.34 -4.39 -0.11
CA SER A 22 14.39 -3.23 -1.01
C SER A 22 13.00 -2.70 -1.36
N ALA A 23 11.94 -3.43 -1.02
CA ALA A 23 10.56 -3.00 -1.32
C ALA A 23 10.19 -1.75 -0.52
N VAL A 24 9.32 -0.94 -1.11
CA VAL A 24 8.83 0.29 -0.49
C VAL A 24 7.35 0.11 -0.15
N LEU A 25 6.97 0.49 1.06
CA LEU A 25 5.59 0.44 1.54
C LEU A 25 5.00 1.85 1.54
N VAL A 26 3.89 2.02 0.84
CA VAL A 26 3.24 3.32 0.65
C VAL A 26 1.83 3.29 1.23
N ASP A 27 1.54 4.23 2.11
CA ASP A 27 0.21 4.46 2.68
C ASP A 27 -0.42 5.63 1.95
N VAL A 28 -1.55 5.41 1.27
CA VAL A 28 -2.21 6.46 0.49
C VAL A 28 -3.43 7.05 1.21
N ARG A 29 -3.56 6.77 2.51
CA ARG A 29 -4.61 7.36 3.34
C ARG A 29 -4.30 8.83 3.63
N GLU A 30 -5.23 9.52 4.29
CA GLU A 30 -5.01 10.91 4.69
C GLU A 30 -4.25 11.00 6.03
N THR A 31 -3.73 12.18 6.31
CA THR A 31 -2.90 12.41 7.50
C THR A 31 -3.62 12.04 8.80
N TYR A 32 -4.92 12.34 8.90
CA TYR A 32 -5.65 12.02 10.13
C TYR A 32 -5.76 10.49 10.37
N GLU A 33 -5.83 9.71 9.30
CA GLU A 33 -5.84 8.25 9.41
C GLU A 33 -4.46 7.71 9.83
N TRP A 34 -3.42 8.28 9.27
CA TRP A 34 -2.03 7.97 9.61
C TRP A 34 -1.75 8.20 11.10
N ASP A 35 -2.34 9.25 11.66
CA ASP A 35 -2.17 9.57 13.07
C ASP A 35 -2.88 8.57 13.99
N ILE A 36 -3.93 7.91 13.51
CA ILE A 36 -4.66 6.88 14.29
C ILE A 36 -3.83 5.60 14.39
N CYS A 37 -3.39 5.09 13.25
CA CYS A 37 -2.59 3.87 13.16
C CYS A 37 -1.92 3.79 11.80
N ARG A 38 -0.86 2.98 11.69
CA ARG A 38 -0.12 2.77 10.43
C ARG A 38 0.69 1.50 10.50
N ILE A 39 1.01 0.96 9.34
CA ILE A 39 1.92 -0.18 9.26
C ILE A 39 3.35 0.37 9.36
N ASP A 40 4.17 -0.27 10.20
CA ASP A 40 5.54 0.14 10.44
C ASP A 40 6.36 0.16 9.14
N GLY A 41 7.16 1.19 8.96
CA GLY A 41 7.99 1.34 7.77
C GLY A 41 7.32 1.99 6.57
N ALA A 42 6.03 2.35 6.67
CA ALA A 42 5.30 2.98 5.58
C ALA A 42 5.72 4.43 5.37
N GLN A 43 5.60 4.88 4.12
CA GLN A 43 5.71 6.29 3.75
C GLN A 43 4.32 6.81 3.40
N LEU A 44 3.92 7.92 3.99
CA LEU A 44 2.61 8.51 3.72
C LEU A 44 2.64 9.32 2.42
N MET A 45 1.80 8.94 1.48
CA MET A 45 1.61 9.64 0.21
C MET A 45 0.11 9.70 -0.07
N PRO A 46 -0.64 10.66 0.52
CA PRO A 46 -2.09 10.69 0.43
C PRO A 46 -2.60 10.72 -1.01
N LEU A 47 -3.64 9.93 -1.29
CA LEU A 47 -4.22 9.88 -2.63
C LEU A 47 -4.66 11.25 -3.13
N SER A 48 -5.12 12.13 -2.23
CA SER A 48 -5.58 13.47 -2.58
C SER A 48 -4.50 14.34 -3.26
N SER A 49 -3.23 14.02 -3.01
CA SER A 49 -2.09 14.73 -3.59
C SER A 49 -1.14 13.78 -4.32
N PHE A 50 -1.59 12.57 -4.63
CA PHE A 50 -0.73 11.54 -5.21
C PHE A 50 -0.44 11.84 -6.68
N ASP A 51 0.85 11.94 -7.01
CA ASP A 51 1.33 12.14 -8.37
C ASP A 51 2.57 11.26 -8.57
N PRO A 52 2.50 10.22 -9.43
CA PRO A 52 3.63 9.31 -9.65
C PRO A 52 4.93 10.01 -10.04
N THR A 53 4.85 11.18 -10.68
CA THR A 53 6.03 11.89 -11.17
C THR A 53 6.76 12.67 -10.06
N THR A 54 6.11 12.88 -8.92
CA THR A 54 6.67 13.67 -7.80
C THR A 54 6.95 12.85 -6.55
N THR A 55 6.64 11.55 -6.55
CA THR A 55 6.81 10.70 -5.37
C THR A 55 8.26 10.38 -5.06
N GLY A 56 9.15 10.45 -6.04
CA GLY A 56 10.53 10.00 -5.89
C GLY A 56 10.70 8.49 -5.92
N LEU A 57 9.62 7.74 -6.18
CA LEU A 57 9.68 6.28 -6.24
C LEU A 57 10.38 5.81 -7.52
N ASP A 58 11.15 4.71 -7.39
CA ASP A 58 11.86 4.10 -8.50
C ASP A 58 10.96 3.05 -9.17
N PRO A 59 10.69 3.17 -10.49
CA PRO A 59 9.87 2.20 -11.21
C PRO A 59 10.38 0.76 -11.16
N GLU A 60 11.65 0.55 -10.87
CA GLU A 60 12.25 -0.78 -10.79
C GLU A 60 12.09 -1.42 -9.41
N THR A 61 11.68 -0.66 -8.42
CA THR A 61 11.47 -1.14 -7.05
C THR A 61 10.06 -1.71 -6.92
N THR A 62 9.91 -2.78 -6.13
CA THR A 62 8.58 -3.30 -5.79
C THR A 62 7.91 -2.37 -4.81
N ILE A 63 6.71 -1.90 -5.15
CA ILE A 63 5.93 -0.97 -4.36
C ILE A 63 4.72 -1.71 -3.79
N TYR A 64 4.60 -1.70 -2.47
CA TYR A 64 3.48 -2.25 -1.73
C TYR A 64 2.60 -1.09 -1.27
N LEU A 65 1.32 -1.11 -1.63
CA LEU A 65 0.40 -0.01 -1.37
C LEU A 65 -0.75 -0.47 -0.49
N TYR A 66 -1.18 0.39 0.41
CA TYR A 66 -2.38 0.12 1.19
C TYR A 66 -3.16 1.40 1.49
N CYS A 67 -4.43 1.20 1.80
CA CYS A 67 -5.30 2.23 2.34
C CYS A 67 -6.18 1.60 3.43
N TYR A 68 -7.37 2.14 3.70
CA TYR A 68 -8.23 1.58 4.74
C TYR A 68 -8.77 0.20 4.36
N LYS A 69 -9.39 0.06 3.17
CA LYS A 69 -9.99 -1.20 2.70
C LYS A 69 -9.50 -1.66 1.32
N GLY A 70 -8.53 -1.00 0.73
CA GLY A 70 -7.90 -1.43 -0.52
C GLY A 70 -8.35 -0.70 -1.78
N LYS A 71 -9.33 0.20 -1.71
CA LYS A 71 -9.85 0.89 -2.90
C LYS A 71 -9.02 2.08 -3.34
N ARG A 72 -8.69 2.98 -2.40
CA ARG A 72 -7.85 4.15 -2.70
C ARG A 72 -6.46 3.73 -3.16
N SER A 73 -5.91 2.70 -2.52
CA SER A 73 -4.60 2.18 -2.90
C SER A 73 -4.61 1.55 -4.30
N MET A 74 -5.72 0.93 -4.70
CA MET A 74 -5.85 0.43 -6.06
C MET A 74 -5.88 1.57 -7.08
N LEU A 75 -6.50 2.71 -6.75
CA LEU A 75 -6.47 3.90 -7.62
C LEU A 75 -5.04 4.43 -7.78
N ALA A 76 -4.29 4.53 -6.68
CA ALA A 76 -2.89 4.96 -6.73
C ALA A 76 -2.04 3.96 -7.53
N LEU A 77 -2.28 2.67 -7.35
CA LEU A 77 -1.60 1.61 -8.10
C LEU A 77 -1.81 1.79 -9.60
N LYS A 78 -3.04 2.07 -10.02
CA LYS A 78 -3.35 2.30 -11.44
C LYS A 78 -2.60 3.51 -11.99
N GLU A 79 -2.46 4.58 -11.20
CA GLU A 79 -1.68 5.75 -11.60
C GLU A 79 -0.20 5.39 -11.77
N LEU A 80 0.37 4.61 -10.85
CA LEU A 80 1.74 4.14 -10.97
C LEU A 80 1.92 3.25 -12.20
N LYS A 81 0.97 2.36 -12.45
CA LYS A 81 1.02 1.48 -13.63
C LYS A 81 1.06 2.28 -14.92
N ARG A 82 0.23 3.32 -15.03
CA ARG A 82 0.25 4.22 -16.21
C ARG A 82 1.58 4.95 -16.36
N ALA A 83 2.26 5.22 -15.25
CA ALA A 83 3.55 5.91 -15.24
C ALA A 83 4.76 4.98 -15.49
N GLY A 84 4.51 3.69 -15.76
CA GLY A 84 5.57 2.74 -16.10
C GLY A 84 6.05 1.85 -14.96
N PHE A 85 5.43 1.94 -13.79
CA PHE A 85 5.74 1.04 -12.68
C PHE A 85 5.08 -0.33 -12.94
N ASN A 86 5.83 -1.41 -12.76
CA ASN A 86 5.33 -2.76 -13.04
C ASN A 86 5.32 -3.68 -11.83
N LYS A 87 6.11 -3.39 -10.82
CA LYS A 87 6.26 -4.24 -9.62
C LYS A 87 5.40 -3.68 -8.50
N LEU A 88 4.10 -3.92 -8.58
CA LEU A 88 3.11 -3.30 -7.72
C LEU A 88 2.30 -4.36 -6.97
N LYS A 89 2.01 -4.12 -5.69
CA LYS A 89 1.18 -4.99 -4.86
C LYS A 89 0.20 -4.14 -4.06
N ASN A 90 -1.03 -4.63 -3.94
CA ASN A 90 -2.09 -3.98 -3.16
C ASN A 90 -2.51 -4.85 -1.99
N LEU A 91 -2.73 -4.23 -0.84
CA LEU A 91 -3.20 -4.94 0.35
C LEU A 91 -4.70 -5.14 0.26
N SER A 92 -5.11 -6.38 -0.02
CA SER A 92 -6.53 -6.74 -0.06
C SER A 92 -7.15 -6.55 1.32
N GLY A 93 -8.27 -5.83 1.37
CA GLY A 93 -8.94 -5.52 2.64
C GLY A 93 -8.30 -4.39 3.42
N GLY A 94 -7.16 -3.85 2.96
CA GLY A 94 -6.50 -2.70 3.56
C GLY A 94 -6.01 -2.92 4.98
N ILE A 95 -5.70 -1.82 5.66
CA ILE A 95 -5.21 -1.87 7.04
C ILE A 95 -6.29 -2.40 8.00
N ASP A 96 -7.57 -2.29 7.63
CA ASP A 96 -8.68 -2.83 8.41
C ASP A 96 -8.55 -4.34 8.57
N LEU A 97 -8.36 -5.06 7.46
CA LEU A 97 -8.17 -6.51 7.48
C LEU A 97 -6.79 -6.90 8.05
N TRP A 98 -5.78 -6.08 7.79
CA TRP A 98 -4.44 -6.27 8.36
C TRP A 98 -4.48 -6.30 9.90
N ALA A 99 -5.23 -5.37 10.49
CA ALA A 99 -5.38 -5.31 11.95
C ALA A 99 -6.02 -6.59 12.50
N GLU A 100 -6.95 -7.19 11.76
CA GLU A 100 -7.58 -8.45 12.19
C GLU A 100 -6.69 -9.66 12.04
N GLU A 101 -5.93 -9.74 10.95
CA GLU A 101 -5.23 -10.97 10.55
C GLU A 101 -3.74 -10.98 10.90
N VAL A 102 -3.11 -9.82 11.00
CA VAL A 102 -1.65 -9.72 11.20
C VAL A 102 -1.30 -9.03 12.49
N ASP A 103 -1.97 -7.94 12.84
CA ASP A 103 -1.62 -7.13 14.02
C ASP A 103 -2.87 -6.79 14.83
N SER A 104 -3.24 -7.70 15.72
CA SER A 104 -4.45 -7.56 16.54
C SER A 104 -4.36 -6.43 17.59
N ASP A 105 -3.18 -5.89 17.83
CA ASP A 105 -2.99 -4.77 18.76
C ASP A 105 -3.21 -3.42 18.08
N MET A 106 -3.31 -3.40 16.73
CA MET A 106 -3.49 -2.16 15.99
C MET A 106 -4.91 -1.61 16.18
N PRO A 107 -5.05 -0.31 16.49
CA PRO A 107 -6.38 0.31 16.55
C PRO A 107 -7.11 0.22 15.21
N GLN A 108 -8.39 -0.11 15.26
CA GLN A 108 -9.27 -0.09 14.09
C GLN A 108 -10.21 1.11 14.20
N TYR A 109 -10.56 1.71 13.05
CA TYR A 109 -11.40 2.92 13.02
C TYR A 109 -12.49 2.87 11.96
#